data_a6ace8ad40afe95d4aa16a8aa7019c15
#
_entry.id   a6ace8ad40afe95d4aa16a8aa7019c15
#
_cell.length_a   1.000
_cell.length_b   1.000
_cell.length_c   1.000
_cell.angle_alpha   90.00
_cell.angle_beta   90.00
_cell.angle_gamma   90.00
#
_symmetry.space_group_name_H-M   'P 1'
#
loop_
_entity.id
_entity.type
_entity.pdbx_description
1 polymer ?
#
loop_
_entity_poly.entity_id
_entity_poly.type
_entity_poly.pdbx_seq_one_letter_code
_entity_poly.pdbx_strand_id
1 'polypeptide(L)'
;VLIFVLVPTLVSAQTGSVRGFVYDTETGEPMMLTNVMLENTQIGTTTDVNGYFVLSKIKTGNYSIKVTSLGYETYTAPIKVEKNKVLALKIDLAPSATELQTIEIQGRQEVARTESQVSIEKITSKDIQQMPSIGGQADLAQYIQVLPGVVFSGDQGGQLYIRGGSAIHNKVLLDGMVVYNPFHSIGLFSVFETDIIRNADIYTGGFSAQYGGRISSVMDITTKDGNKKHFSGKLAASTFGANLLLEGPLLKKKDYSLSYILSAKNSYLSKTSTSIYSYMNKELPYD
;
A
#
# COMPACT_ATOMS: atom_id res chain seq x y z
N VAL A 1 36.28 31.40 -51.22
CA VAL A 1 36.01 30.81 -49.90
C VAL A 1 34.51 30.66 -49.76
N LEU A 2 34.01 29.41 -49.83
CA LEU A 2 32.55 29.11 -49.72
C LEU A 2 32.26 28.86 -48.23
N ILE A 3 31.56 29.78 -47.59
CA ILE A 3 31.13 29.63 -46.18
C ILE A 3 29.82 28.80 -46.17
N PHE A 4 29.95 27.54 -45.70
CA PHE A 4 28.79 26.65 -45.49
C PHE A 4 28.16 26.99 -44.13
N VAL A 5 27.03 27.71 -44.13
CA VAL A 5 26.29 28.02 -42.92
C VAL A 5 25.45 26.78 -42.55
N LEU A 6 25.89 26.07 -41.53
CA LEU A 6 25.15 24.95 -40.91
C LEU A 6 24.00 25.51 -40.10
N VAL A 7 22.79 25.52 -40.66
CA VAL A 7 21.57 25.88 -39.92
C VAL A 7 21.15 24.68 -39.07
N PRO A 8 21.17 24.76 -37.72
CA PRO A 8 20.67 23.66 -36.87
C PRO A 8 19.15 23.57 -37.02
N THR A 9 18.66 22.52 -37.67
CA THR A 9 17.25 22.20 -37.69
C THR A 9 16.83 21.76 -36.26
N LEU A 10 16.12 22.63 -35.57
CA LEU A 10 15.46 22.30 -34.30
C LEU A 10 14.35 21.27 -34.57
N VAL A 11 14.68 20.01 -34.45
CA VAL A 11 13.69 18.93 -34.48
C VAL A 11 12.88 19.02 -33.18
N SER A 12 11.76 19.74 -33.25
CA SER A 12 10.80 19.77 -32.14
C SER A 12 10.21 18.36 -31.99
N ALA A 13 10.55 17.67 -30.91
CA ALA A 13 9.97 16.36 -30.61
C ALA A 13 8.46 16.51 -30.44
N GLN A 14 7.71 15.88 -31.36
CA GLN A 14 6.23 15.87 -31.30
C GLN A 14 5.80 14.84 -30.28
N THR A 15 5.64 15.26 -29.00
CA THR A 15 5.24 14.39 -27.91
C THR A 15 3.96 14.88 -27.25
N GLY A 16 3.20 13.94 -26.69
CA GLY A 16 2.10 14.18 -25.78
C GLY A 16 2.32 13.44 -24.47
N SER A 17 1.33 13.48 -23.61
CA SER A 17 1.32 12.74 -22.34
C SER A 17 -0.04 12.11 -22.07
N VAL A 18 -0.04 11.03 -21.28
CA VAL A 18 -1.24 10.36 -20.80
C VAL A 18 -1.17 10.37 -19.28
N ARG A 19 -2.24 10.74 -18.61
CA ARG A 19 -2.37 10.67 -17.16
C ARG A 19 -3.73 10.12 -16.78
N GLY A 20 -3.85 9.58 -15.60
CA GLY A 20 -5.14 9.08 -15.16
C GLY A 20 -5.11 8.48 -13.79
N PHE A 21 -6.23 7.87 -13.45
CA PHE A 21 -6.43 7.17 -12.21
C PHE A 21 -6.94 5.76 -12.48
N VAL A 22 -6.49 4.81 -11.67
CA VAL A 22 -6.95 3.43 -11.69
C VAL A 22 -7.72 3.15 -10.40
N TYR A 23 -8.91 2.57 -10.54
CA TYR A 23 -9.81 2.23 -9.43
C TYR A 23 -10.24 0.78 -9.51
N ASP A 24 -10.52 0.22 -8.36
CA ASP A 24 -11.22 -1.06 -8.23
C ASP A 24 -12.70 -0.89 -8.61
N THR A 25 -13.19 -1.76 -9.48
CA THR A 25 -14.59 -1.71 -9.96
C THR A 25 -15.60 -2.03 -8.87
N GLU A 26 -15.26 -2.84 -7.87
CA GLU A 26 -16.19 -3.25 -6.81
C GLU A 26 -16.22 -2.26 -5.66
N THR A 27 -15.06 -1.82 -5.18
CA THR A 27 -14.96 -0.95 -4.01
C THR A 27 -14.96 0.52 -4.36
N GLY A 28 -14.47 0.87 -5.56
CA GLY A 28 -14.21 2.25 -5.98
C GLY A 28 -12.99 2.86 -5.33
N GLU A 29 -12.15 2.05 -4.67
CA GLU A 29 -10.88 2.49 -4.09
C GLU A 29 -9.82 2.71 -5.17
N PRO A 30 -8.92 3.69 -4.97
CA PRO A 30 -7.78 3.86 -5.87
C PRO A 30 -6.82 2.67 -5.74
N MET A 31 -6.35 2.19 -6.88
CA MET A 31 -5.43 1.05 -6.95
C MET A 31 -3.98 1.54 -7.00
N MET A 32 -3.23 1.26 -5.96
CA MET A 32 -1.80 1.55 -5.90
C MET A 32 -0.96 0.42 -6.52
N LEU A 33 0.27 0.75 -6.94
CA LEU A 33 1.24 -0.20 -7.50
C LEU A 33 0.70 -1.00 -8.71
N THR A 34 -0.31 -0.47 -9.38
CA THR A 34 -0.87 -1.04 -10.60
C THR A 34 0.01 -0.68 -11.78
N ASN A 35 0.38 -1.66 -12.58
CA ASN A 35 1.26 -1.45 -13.72
C ASN A 35 0.48 -0.89 -14.92
N VAL A 36 0.95 0.23 -15.46
CA VAL A 36 0.36 0.92 -16.62
C VAL A 36 1.41 1.05 -17.70
N MET A 37 1.19 0.44 -18.87
CA MET A 37 2.16 0.43 -19.97
C MET A 37 1.48 0.65 -21.33
N LEU A 38 2.24 1.15 -22.28
CA LEU A 38 1.84 1.17 -23.68
C LEU A 38 2.36 -0.11 -24.36
N GLU A 39 1.44 -0.91 -24.90
CA GLU A 39 1.80 -2.16 -25.58
C GLU A 39 2.79 -1.91 -26.72
N ASN A 40 3.69 -2.87 -26.92
CA ASN A 40 4.77 -2.81 -27.92
C ASN A 40 5.74 -1.64 -27.74
N THR A 41 5.82 -1.06 -26.55
CA THR A 41 6.80 -0.01 -26.21
C THR A 41 7.46 -0.32 -24.86
N GLN A 42 8.52 0.42 -24.54
CA GLN A 42 9.15 0.40 -23.21
C GLN A 42 8.63 1.52 -22.31
N ILE A 43 7.49 2.14 -22.66
CA ILE A 43 6.92 3.25 -21.90
C ILE A 43 5.89 2.67 -20.94
N GLY A 44 6.20 2.73 -19.66
CA GLY A 44 5.33 2.27 -18.59
C GLY A 44 5.60 3.01 -17.28
N THR A 45 4.71 2.86 -16.33
CA THR A 45 4.79 3.40 -14.98
C THR A 45 3.89 2.57 -14.05
N THR A 46 4.00 2.80 -12.76
CA THR A 46 3.07 2.27 -11.76
C THR A 46 2.24 3.39 -11.16
N THR A 47 1.05 3.06 -10.68
CA THR A 47 0.21 4.01 -9.96
C THR A 47 0.76 4.31 -8.58
N ASP A 48 0.58 5.54 -8.12
CA ASP A 48 0.88 5.96 -6.76
C ASP A 48 -0.20 5.50 -5.75
N VAL A 49 -0.09 5.92 -4.49
CA VAL A 49 -1.04 5.59 -3.40
C VAL A 49 -2.47 6.07 -3.65
N ASN A 50 -2.65 7.06 -4.51
CA ASN A 50 -3.94 7.59 -4.92
C ASN A 50 -4.44 6.96 -6.22
N GLY A 51 -3.76 5.92 -6.73
CA GLY A 51 -4.07 5.31 -8.01
C GLY A 51 -3.71 6.17 -9.23
N TYR A 52 -2.95 7.26 -9.03
CA TYR A 52 -2.58 8.18 -10.11
C TYR A 52 -1.36 7.67 -10.89
N PHE A 53 -1.40 7.85 -12.20
CA PHE A 53 -0.28 7.57 -13.09
C PHE A 53 -0.06 8.68 -14.11
N VAL A 54 1.18 8.79 -14.60
CA VAL A 54 1.53 9.67 -15.71
C VAL A 54 2.57 9.02 -16.62
N LEU A 55 2.28 9.01 -17.92
CA LEU A 55 3.19 8.64 -18.98
C LEU A 55 3.52 9.90 -19.79
N SER A 56 4.77 10.29 -19.81
CA SER A 56 5.23 11.53 -20.45
C SER A 56 6.14 11.25 -21.65
N LYS A 57 6.33 12.28 -22.50
CA LYS A 57 7.20 12.23 -23.69
C LYS A 57 6.84 11.13 -24.68
N ILE A 58 5.56 10.80 -24.82
CA ILE A 58 5.07 9.82 -25.79
C ILE A 58 5.03 10.47 -27.16
N LYS A 59 5.59 9.83 -28.16
CA LYS A 59 5.45 10.29 -29.57
C LYS A 59 3.99 10.29 -29.97
N THR A 60 3.58 11.24 -30.85
CA THR A 60 2.21 11.26 -31.36
C THR A 60 1.90 10.01 -32.17
N GLY A 61 0.75 9.40 -31.91
CA GLY A 61 0.35 8.16 -32.57
C GLY A 61 -0.81 7.47 -31.87
N ASN A 62 -1.20 6.33 -32.43
CA ASN A 62 -2.18 5.44 -31.82
C ASN A 62 -1.44 4.34 -31.06
N TYR A 63 -1.86 4.10 -29.85
CA TYR A 63 -1.29 3.11 -28.92
C TYR A 63 -2.41 2.30 -28.29
N SER A 64 -2.05 1.17 -27.70
CA SER A 64 -2.90 0.40 -26.81
C SER A 64 -2.34 0.56 -25.40
N ILE A 65 -3.11 1.11 -24.49
CA ILE A 65 -2.74 1.15 -23.06
C ILE A 65 -3.15 -0.17 -22.42
N LYS A 66 -2.22 -0.77 -21.68
CA LYS A 66 -2.44 -2.00 -20.94
C LYS A 66 -2.22 -1.73 -19.47
N VAL A 67 -3.19 -2.15 -18.65
CA VAL A 67 -3.16 -1.99 -17.20
C VAL A 67 -3.32 -3.35 -16.55
N THR A 68 -2.39 -3.69 -15.67
CA THR A 68 -2.34 -4.99 -14.99
C THR A 68 -2.12 -4.83 -13.49
N SER A 69 -2.86 -5.58 -12.72
CA SER A 69 -2.69 -5.70 -11.28
C SER A 69 -2.97 -7.12 -10.81
N LEU A 70 -2.29 -7.56 -9.76
CA LEU A 70 -2.46 -8.91 -9.23
C LEU A 70 -3.88 -9.12 -8.69
N GLY A 71 -4.53 -10.20 -9.12
CA GLY A 71 -5.91 -10.51 -8.73
C GLY A 71 -6.97 -9.70 -9.48
N TYR A 72 -6.60 -9.02 -10.58
CA TYR A 72 -7.52 -8.24 -11.41
C TYR A 72 -7.42 -8.66 -12.88
N GLU A 73 -8.50 -8.46 -13.60
CA GLU A 73 -8.51 -8.65 -15.05
C GLU A 73 -7.64 -7.61 -15.74
N THR A 74 -6.89 -8.03 -16.75
CA THR A 74 -6.09 -7.10 -17.57
C THR A 74 -7.00 -6.17 -18.36
N TYR A 75 -6.83 -4.87 -18.14
CA TYR A 75 -7.51 -3.86 -18.94
C TYR A 75 -6.65 -3.46 -20.14
N THR A 76 -7.24 -3.43 -21.32
CA THR A 76 -6.58 -2.96 -22.54
C THR A 76 -7.53 -2.07 -23.32
N ALA A 77 -7.05 -0.88 -23.75
CA ALA A 77 -7.85 0.05 -24.52
C ALA A 77 -7.00 0.81 -25.56
N PRO A 78 -7.52 1.08 -26.76
CA PRO A 78 -6.86 1.94 -27.73
C PRO A 78 -6.90 3.40 -27.28
N ILE A 79 -5.78 4.10 -27.42
CA ILE A 79 -5.65 5.52 -27.11
C ILE A 79 -4.96 6.25 -28.25
N LYS A 80 -5.28 7.53 -28.42
CA LYS A 80 -4.62 8.41 -29.38
C LYS A 80 -3.86 9.51 -28.65
N VAL A 81 -2.55 9.54 -28.83
CA VAL A 81 -1.68 10.57 -28.27
C VAL A 81 -1.48 11.68 -29.30
N GLU A 82 -1.89 12.89 -28.96
CA GLU A 82 -1.77 14.07 -29.83
C GLU A 82 -0.66 15.00 -29.32
N LYS A 83 -0.11 15.79 -30.28
CA LYS A 83 0.99 16.72 -29.99
C LYS A 83 0.59 17.76 -28.93
N ASN A 84 1.45 17.93 -27.92
CA ASN A 84 1.29 18.89 -26.81
C ASN A 84 -0.05 18.78 -26.07
N LYS A 85 -0.73 17.63 -26.17
CA LYS A 85 -1.95 17.37 -25.41
C LYS A 85 -1.72 16.36 -24.29
N VAL A 86 -2.51 16.49 -23.25
CA VAL A 86 -2.60 15.58 -22.14
C VAL A 86 -3.90 14.81 -22.26
N LEU A 87 -3.80 13.50 -22.47
CA LEU A 87 -4.96 12.61 -22.42
C LEU A 87 -5.23 12.20 -20.98
N ALA A 88 -6.42 12.50 -20.47
CA ALA A 88 -6.84 12.09 -19.14
C ALA A 88 -7.70 10.84 -19.22
N LEU A 89 -7.37 9.81 -18.41
CA LEU A 89 -8.06 8.52 -18.39
C LEU A 89 -8.54 8.21 -16.97
N LYS A 90 -9.69 7.57 -16.89
CA LYS A 90 -10.16 6.89 -15.70
C LYS A 90 -10.33 5.42 -16.04
N ILE A 91 -9.68 4.56 -15.31
CA ILE A 91 -9.64 3.12 -15.56
C ILE A 91 -10.19 2.41 -14.32
N ASP A 92 -11.19 1.58 -14.52
CA ASP A 92 -11.77 0.74 -13.48
C ASP A 92 -11.38 -0.71 -13.78
N LEU A 93 -10.67 -1.39 -12.86
CA LEU A 93 -10.26 -2.78 -12.99
C LEU A 93 -11.22 -3.70 -12.24
N ALA A 94 -11.67 -4.75 -12.90
CA ALA A 94 -12.50 -5.77 -12.28
C ALA A 94 -11.63 -6.84 -11.61
N PRO A 95 -12.01 -7.33 -10.41
CA PRO A 95 -11.35 -8.49 -9.81
C PRO A 95 -11.43 -9.72 -10.73
N SER A 96 -10.34 -10.45 -10.83
CA SER A 96 -10.30 -11.71 -11.58
C SER A 96 -10.71 -12.85 -10.67
N ALA A 97 -11.68 -13.66 -11.10
CA ALA A 97 -12.06 -14.91 -10.42
C ALA A 97 -11.02 -16.02 -10.55
N THR A 98 -9.98 -15.83 -11.35
CA THR A 98 -8.93 -16.82 -11.58
C THR A 98 -7.75 -16.53 -10.68
N GLU A 99 -7.40 -17.47 -9.80
CA GLU A 99 -6.11 -17.48 -9.12
C GLU A 99 -5.00 -17.56 -10.16
N LEU A 100 -4.41 -16.42 -10.50
CA LEU A 100 -3.28 -16.37 -11.41
C LEU A 100 -2.03 -16.87 -10.70
N GLN A 101 -1.44 -17.93 -11.25
CA GLN A 101 -0.09 -18.35 -10.93
C GLN A 101 0.87 -17.17 -11.12
N THR A 102 1.52 -16.85 -10.06
CA THR A 102 2.62 -15.95 -9.78
C THR A 102 3.43 -15.45 -10.98
N ILE A 103 3.19 -14.20 -11.40
CA ILE A 103 4.15 -13.36 -12.14
C ILE A 103 4.41 -12.07 -11.30
N GLU A 104 4.85 -12.25 -10.08
CA GLU A 104 5.07 -11.13 -9.14
C GLU A 104 6.41 -10.42 -9.29
N ILE A 105 7.37 -11.00 -10.03
CA ILE A 105 8.78 -10.60 -9.90
C ILE A 105 9.14 -9.35 -10.72
N GLN A 106 8.45 -9.06 -11.81
CA GLN A 106 8.89 -7.98 -12.72
C GLN A 106 8.43 -6.58 -12.30
N GLY A 107 7.22 -6.42 -11.78
CA GLY A 107 6.70 -5.11 -11.38
C GLY A 107 7.43 -4.49 -10.18
N ARG A 108 7.77 -5.28 -9.17
CA ARG A 108 8.54 -4.81 -8.01
C ARG A 108 9.97 -4.40 -8.35
N GLN A 109 10.61 -5.05 -9.31
CA GLN A 109 11.98 -4.69 -9.73
C GLN A 109 12.03 -3.38 -10.52
N GLU A 110 11.01 -3.05 -11.32
CA GLU A 110 10.96 -1.78 -12.05
C GLU A 110 10.65 -0.59 -11.13
N VAL A 111 9.77 -0.76 -10.15
CA VAL A 111 9.50 0.26 -9.12
C VAL A 111 10.77 0.54 -8.32
N ALA A 112 11.49 -0.48 -7.90
CA ALA A 112 12.77 -0.33 -7.19
C ALA A 112 13.87 0.36 -8.01
N ARG A 113 13.78 0.34 -9.35
CA ARG A 113 14.72 1.02 -10.24
C ARG A 113 14.36 2.47 -10.52
N THR A 114 13.08 2.83 -10.45
CA THR A 114 12.59 4.19 -10.75
C THR A 114 12.44 5.07 -9.52
N GLU A 115 12.25 4.48 -8.33
CA GLU A 115 12.23 5.24 -7.08
C GLU A 115 13.67 5.50 -6.61
N SER A 116 14.05 6.77 -6.60
CA SER A 116 15.37 7.23 -6.12
C SER A 116 15.49 7.16 -4.57
N GLN A 117 14.46 6.70 -3.86
CA GLN A 117 14.49 6.57 -2.42
C GLN A 117 14.90 5.16 -2.02
N VAL A 118 16.10 5.03 -1.54
CA VAL A 118 16.69 3.78 -1.05
C VAL A 118 16.12 3.48 0.34
N SER A 119 15.65 2.25 0.57
CA SER A 119 15.21 1.75 1.90
C SER A 119 13.78 2.10 2.33
N ILE A 120 12.85 2.17 1.37
CA ILE A 120 11.41 2.17 1.65
C ILE A 120 10.85 0.79 1.36
N GLU A 121 10.12 0.24 2.33
CA GLU A 121 9.29 -0.95 2.14
C GLU A 121 7.82 -0.53 2.14
N LYS A 122 7.14 -0.72 1.02
CA LYS A 122 5.71 -0.43 0.87
C LYS A 122 4.92 -1.71 1.09
N ILE A 123 4.09 -1.71 2.10
CA ILE A 123 3.33 -2.87 2.55
C ILE A 123 1.85 -2.57 2.35
N THR A 124 1.16 -3.47 1.66
CA THR A 124 -0.30 -3.40 1.50
C THR A 124 -1.01 -4.30 2.51
N SER A 125 -2.30 -4.11 2.73
CA SER A 125 -3.12 -5.02 3.53
C SER A 125 -3.07 -6.46 3.01
N LYS A 126 -2.98 -6.66 1.68
CA LYS A 126 -2.85 -7.98 1.07
C LYS A 126 -1.53 -8.66 1.43
N ASP A 127 -0.42 -7.92 1.43
CA ASP A 127 0.89 -8.46 1.82
C ASP A 127 0.88 -8.96 3.27
N ILE A 128 0.24 -8.19 4.17
CA ILE A 128 0.10 -8.59 5.58
C ILE A 128 -0.76 -9.85 5.71
N GLN A 129 -1.86 -9.93 4.96
CA GLN A 129 -2.79 -11.08 5.00
C GLN A 129 -2.20 -12.38 4.45
N GLN A 130 -1.20 -12.30 3.58
CA GLN A 130 -0.51 -13.49 3.03
C GLN A 130 0.49 -14.11 4.00
N MET A 131 0.86 -13.41 5.08
CA MET A 131 1.78 -13.93 6.09
C MET A 131 1.10 -14.95 7.00
N PRO A 132 1.79 -16.04 7.35
CA PRO A 132 1.34 -16.94 8.41
C PRO A 132 1.17 -16.14 9.71
N SER A 133 -0.02 -16.18 10.29
CA SER A 133 -0.34 -15.35 11.45
C SER A 133 -0.51 -16.17 12.72
N ILE A 134 -0.01 -15.66 13.83
CA ILE A 134 -0.25 -16.22 15.15
C ILE A 134 -1.72 -15.96 15.53
N GLY A 135 -2.46 -17.03 15.83
CA GLY A 135 -3.87 -16.91 16.21
C GLY A 135 -4.84 -16.72 15.05
N GLY A 136 -4.40 -16.87 13.79
CA GLY A 136 -5.27 -16.83 12.62
C GLY A 136 -5.73 -15.42 12.18
N GLN A 137 -5.15 -14.37 12.76
CA GLN A 137 -5.38 -12.98 12.34
C GLN A 137 -4.07 -12.37 11.90
N ALA A 138 -4.02 -11.95 10.64
CA ALA A 138 -2.88 -11.23 10.09
C ALA A 138 -2.70 -9.89 10.81
N ASP A 139 -1.47 -9.57 11.22
CA ASP A 139 -1.17 -8.36 11.96
C ASP A 139 0.11 -7.69 11.45
N LEU A 140 0.08 -6.37 11.37
CA LEU A 140 1.20 -5.57 10.90
C LEU A 140 2.45 -5.78 11.75
N ALA A 141 2.31 -5.97 13.08
CA ALA A 141 3.44 -6.22 13.97
C ALA A 141 4.20 -7.50 13.59
N GLN A 142 3.49 -8.55 13.16
CA GLN A 142 4.10 -9.80 12.73
C GLN A 142 4.81 -9.63 11.38
N TYR A 143 4.24 -8.87 10.47
CA TYR A 143 4.87 -8.58 9.18
C TYR A 143 6.18 -7.81 9.35
N ILE A 144 6.19 -6.79 10.18
CA ILE A 144 7.37 -5.94 10.39
C ILE A 144 8.56 -6.74 10.95
N GLN A 145 8.31 -7.77 11.76
CA GLN A 145 9.36 -8.60 12.36
C GLN A 145 10.17 -9.42 11.34
N VAL A 146 9.63 -9.67 10.15
CA VAL A 146 10.34 -10.41 9.09
C VAL A 146 11.10 -9.50 8.14
N LEU A 147 10.98 -8.19 8.28
CA LEU A 147 11.70 -7.24 7.44
C LEU A 147 13.20 -7.23 7.75
N PRO A 148 14.06 -7.11 6.72
CA PRO A 148 15.49 -7.07 6.90
C PRO A 148 15.95 -5.86 7.74
N GLY A 149 16.80 -6.11 8.72
CA GLY A 149 17.32 -5.07 9.62
C GLY A 149 16.37 -4.65 10.74
N VAL A 150 15.27 -5.37 10.93
CA VAL A 150 14.34 -5.18 12.04
C VAL A 150 14.61 -6.26 13.09
N VAL A 151 14.81 -5.84 14.33
CA VAL A 151 14.91 -6.70 15.50
C VAL A 151 13.80 -6.33 16.46
N PHE A 152 13.06 -7.33 16.87
CA PHE A 152 11.95 -7.18 17.80
C PHE A 152 12.34 -7.77 19.15
N SER A 153 12.19 -7.01 20.24
CA SER A 153 12.40 -7.49 21.61
C SER A 153 11.09 -7.48 22.37
N GLY A 154 10.67 -8.67 22.80
CA GLY A 154 9.41 -8.87 23.52
C GLY A 154 9.47 -8.59 25.02
N ASP A 155 10.67 -8.49 25.60
CA ASP A 155 10.87 -8.53 27.06
C ASP A 155 10.32 -7.30 27.81
N GLN A 156 10.00 -6.22 27.11
CA GLN A 156 9.50 -4.99 27.71
C GLN A 156 8.40 -4.30 26.89
N GLY A 157 7.42 -5.06 26.44
CA GLY A 157 6.23 -4.46 25.79
C GLY A 157 6.38 -4.17 24.29
N GLY A 158 7.16 -4.99 23.58
CA GLY A 158 7.18 -4.94 22.13
C GLY A 158 7.97 -3.77 21.54
N GLN A 159 9.27 -3.77 21.78
CA GLN A 159 10.14 -2.73 21.24
C GLN A 159 10.72 -3.13 19.89
N LEU A 160 10.68 -2.20 18.95
CA LEU A 160 11.16 -2.36 17.60
C LEU A 160 12.50 -1.65 17.44
N TYR A 161 13.55 -2.39 17.11
CA TYR A 161 14.88 -1.87 16.83
C TYR A 161 15.14 -1.98 15.33
N ILE A 162 15.32 -0.85 14.66
CA ILE A 162 15.50 -0.82 13.22
C ILE A 162 16.93 -0.35 12.92
N ARG A 163 17.69 -1.17 12.20
CA ARG A 163 19.10 -0.95 11.83
C ARG A 163 19.98 -0.52 13.00
N GLY A 164 19.78 -1.12 14.17
CA GLY A 164 20.53 -0.81 15.39
C GLY A 164 20.13 0.48 16.10
N GLY A 165 19.12 1.19 15.61
CA GLY A 165 18.55 2.35 16.29
C GLY A 165 17.71 1.94 17.50
N SER A 166 17.66 2.77 18.54
CA SER A 166 16.81 2.55 19.71
C SER A 166 15.33 2.64 19.35
N ALA A 167 14.50 1.87 20.02
CA ALA A 167 13.06 1.83 19.81
C ALA A 167 12.39 3.21 19.93
N ILE A 168 12.86 4.06 20.85
CA ILE A 168 12.36 5.43 21.04
C ILE A 168 12.68 6.36 19.85
N HIS A 169 13.59 5.96 18.95
CA HIS A 169 13.97 6.73 17.77
C HIS A 169 13.10 6.42 16.55
N ASN A 170 12.18 5.48 16.66
CA ASN A 170 11.21 5.19 15.62
C ASN A 170 10.02 6.14 15.71
N LYS A 171 9.44 6.48 14.57
CA LYS A 171 8.21 7.27 14.46
C LYS A 171 7.14 6.43 13.80
N VAL A 172 6.00 6.29 14.46
CA VAL A 172 4.85 5.62 13.86
C VAL A 172 3.74 6.63 13.69
N LEU A 173 3.21 6.70 12.48
CA LEU A 173 2.14 7.60 12.08
C LEU A 173 0.93 6.79 11.62
N LEU A 174 -0.25 7.24 11.97
CA LEU A 174 -1.52 6.79 11.43
C LEU A 174 -2.24 8.01 10.86
N ASP A 175 -2.39 8.07 9.54
CA ASP A 175 -2.95 9.23 8.82
C ASP A 175 -2.30 10.55 9.26
N GLY A 176 -0.98 10.56 9.45
CA GLY A 176 -0.20 11.71 9.89
C GLY A 176 -0.19 11.95 11.41
N MET A 177 -0.99 11.23 12.20
CA MET A 177 -1.00 11.34 13.66
C MET A 177 0.05 10.42 14.29
N VAL A 178 0.79 10.93 15.29
CA VAL A 178 1.83 10.14 15.98
C VAL A 178 1.19 9.14 16.92
N VAL A 179 1.54 7.87 16.75
CA VAL A 179 1.15 6.77 17.63
C VAL A 179 2.34 6.40 18.51
N TYR A 180 2.24 6.62 19.82
CA TYR A 180 3.35 6.38 20.75
C TYR A 180 3.52 4.92 21.14
N ASN A 181 2.42 4.19 21.32
CA ASN A 181 2.41 2.76 21.67
C ASN A 181 1.73 1.96 20.55
N PRO A 182 2.44 1.65 19.45
CA PRO A 182 1.85 0.96 18.30
C PRO A 182 1.65 -0.53 18.52
N PHE A 183 2.20 -1.11 19.60
CA PHE A 183 2.14 -2.54 19.88
C PHE A 183 1.62 -2.81 21.28
N HIS A 184 0.95 -3.93 21.45
CA HIS A 184 0.49 -4.45 22.73
C HIS A 184 0.74 -5.96 22.86
N SER A 185 0.47 -6.54 24.02
CA SER A 185 0.68 -7.97 24.29
C SER A 185 2.12 -8.42 23.98
N ILE A 186 3.10 -7.75 24.58
CA ILE A 186 4.53 -7.99 24.38
C ILE A 186 4.94 -7.86 22.89
N GLY A 187 4.18 -7.06 22.11
CA GLY A 187 4.44 -6.81 20.70
C GLY A 187 3.99 -7.89 19.72
N LEU A 188 3.21 -8.85 20.18
CA LEU A 188 2.62 -9.87 19.30
C LEU A 188 1.56 -9.26 18.37
N PHE A 189 0.91 -8.19 18.82
CA PHE A 189 -0.16 -7.54 18.07
C PHE A 189 0.07 -6.04 17.99
N SER A 190 -0.30 -5.46 16.86
CA SER A 190 -0.38 -4.02 16.69
C SER A 190 -1.74 -3.48 17.18
N VAL A 191 -1.77 -2.19 17.49
CA VAL A 191 -3.04 -1.47 17.79
C VAL A 191 -3.86 -1.24 16.52
N PHE A 192 -3.26 -1.49 15.36
CA PHE A 192 -3.88 -1.25 14.05
C PHE A 192 -4.73 -2.43 13.64
N GLU A 193 -5.87 -2.15 13.03
CA GLU A 193 -6.68 -3.17 12.37
C GLU A 193 -6.18 -3.31 10.92
N THR A 194 -5.69 -4.49 10.56
CA THR A 194 -5.08 -4.74 9.25
C THR A 194 -6.06 -4.48 8.10
N ASP A 195 -7.35 -4.76 8.32
CA ASP A 195 -8.37 -4.61 7.28
C ASP A 195 -8.71 -3.14 6.95
N ILE A 196 -8.33 -2.18 7.80
CA ILE A 196 -8.49 -0.74 7.49
C ILE A 196 -7.22 -0.11 6.93
N ILE A 197 -6.10 -0.81 6.91
CA ILE A 197 -4.85 -0.30 6.35
C ILE A 197 -4.96 -0.30 4.82
N ARG A 198 -4.69 0.84 4.18
CA ARG A 198 -4.48 0.93 2.74
C ARG A 198 -3.05 0.52 2.40
N ASN A 199 -2.09 1.21 3.02
CA ASN A 199 -0.66 0.93 2.91
C ASN A 199 0.06 1.33 4.20
N ALA A 200 1.22 0.71 4.42
CA ALA A 200 2.17 1.11 5.43
C ALA A 200 3.54 1.28 4.75
N ASP A 201 4.04 2.51 4.74
CA ASP A 201 5.34 2.84 4.18
C ASP A 201 6.36 2.84 5.30
N ILE A 202 7.31 1.91 5.25
CA ILE A 202 8.35 1.76 6.27
C ILE A 202 9.67 2.25 5.73
N TYR A 203 10.12 3.37 6.28
CA TYR A 203 11.42 3.98 5.99
C TYR A 203 12.44 3.46 7.00
N THR A 204 13.27 2.52 6.60
CA THR A 204 14.30 1.92 7.45
C THR A 204 15.64 2.67 7.41
N GLY A 205 15.74 3.68 6.55
CA GLY A 205 16.93 4.55 6.44
C GLY A 205 16.65 5.65 5.42
N GLY A 206 17.05 6.89 5.69
CA GLY A 206 16.85 8.01 4.78
C GLY A 206 15.37 8.33 4.53
N PHE A 207 14.83 9.24 5.28
CA PHE A 207 13.46 9.75 5.10
C PHE A 207 13.49 11.28 4.96
N SER A 208 12.45 11.84 4.34
CA SER A 208 12.40 13.27 4.03
C SER A 208 12.22 14.13 5.29
N ALA A 209 12.53 15.43 5.18
CA ALA A 209 12.44 16.40 6.29
C ALA A 209 11.03 16.52 6.89
N GLN A 210 9.98 16.13 6.17
CA GLN A 210 8.60 16.08 6.69
C GLN A 210 8.44 15.15 7.89
N TYR A 211 9.29 14.15 8.02
CA TYR A 211 9.26 13.16 9.10
C TYR A 211 10.19 13.50 10.27
N GLY A 212 10.50 14.77 10.48
CA GLY A 212 11.38 15.22 11.56
C GLY A 212 11.01 14.70 12.95
N GLY A 213 11.94 14.82 13.91
CA GLY A 213 11.75 14.48 15.31
C GLY A 213 12.07 13.04 15.71
N ARG A 214 12.46 12.18 14.78
CA ARG A 214 13.00 10.83 15.02
C ARG A 214 14.16 10.58 14.06
N ILE A 215 15.05 9.61 14.37
CA ILE A 215 16.32 9.43 13.66
C ILE A 215 16.58 8.00 13.20
N SER A 216 15.80 7.00 13.63
CA SER A 216 16.03 5.60 13.23
C SER A 216 15.13 5.21 12.06
N SER A 217 13.84 5.23 12.24
CA SER A 217 12.88 4.85 11.20
C SER A 217 11.58 5.64 11.29
N VAL A 218 10.84 5.61 10.19
CA VAL A 218 9.47 6.11 10.12
C VAL A 218 8.58 5.02 9.55
N MET A 219 7.45 4.80 10.18
CA MET A 219 6.38 3.97 9.69
C MET A 219 5.16 4.87 9.48
N ASP A 220 4.77 5.07 8.24
CA ASP A 220 3.63 5.91 7.85
C ASP A 220 2.50 5.02 7.36
N ILE A 221 1.46 4.90 8.18
CA ILE A 221 0.30 4.05 7.94
C ILE A 221 -0.85 4.91 7.47
N THR A 222 -1.37 4.60 6.29
CA THR A 222 -2.53 5.27 5.71
C THR A 222 -3.72 4.33 5.74
N THR A 223 -4.86 4.81 6.23
CA THR A 223 -6.11 4.05 6.24
C THR A 223 -6.81 4.12 4.89
N LYS A 224 -7.63 3.11 4.59
CA LYS A 224 -8.47 3.09 3.40
C LYS A 224 -9.75 3.91 3.60
N ASP A 225 -10.34 4.36 2.51
CA ASP A 225 -11.71 4.87 2.50
C ASP A 225 -12.70 3.71 2.66
N GLY A 226 -13.87 3.98 3.22
CA GLY A 226 -14.96 3.00 3.22
C GLY A 226 -15.50 2.74 1.81
N ASN A 227 -16.09 1.58 1.60
CA ASN A 227 -16.67 1.20 0.31
C ASN A 227 -17.68 2.26 -0.17
N LYS A 228 -17.46 2.80 -1.36
CA LYS A 228 -18.28 3.88 -1.96
C LYS A 228 -19.47 3.35 -2.76
N LYS A 229 -19.53 2.04 -3.02
CA LYS A 229 -20.51 1.45 -3.94
C LYS A 229 -21.59 0.64 -3.22
N HIS A 230 -21.21 -0.19 -2.25
CA HIS A 230 -22.13 -1.05 -1.50
C HIS A 230 -21.72 -1.17 -0.04
N PHE A 231 -22.66 -1.57 0.78
CA PHE A 231 -22.39 -1.95 2.17
C PHE A 231 -21.63 -3.28 2.20
N SER A 232 -20.59 -3.34 2.99
CA SER A 232 -19.87 -4.55 3.29
C SER A 232 -19.47 -4.62 4.76
N GLY A 233 -19.25 -5.84 5.26
CA GLY A 233 -18.82 -6.06 6.62
C GLY A 233 -18.06 -7.36 6.76
N LYS A 234 -17.10 -7.38 7.68
CA LYS A 234 -16.29 -8.53 8.03
C LYS A 234 -16.35 -8.74 9.53
N LEU A 235 -16.65 -9.94 9.96
CA LEU A 235 -16.54 -10.38 11.34
C LEU A 235 -15.53 -11.51 11.38
N ALA A 236 -14.49 -11.34 12.17
CA ALA A 236 -13.51 -12.40 12.42
C ALA A 236 -13.36 -12.61 13.93
N ALA A 237 -13.22 -13.87 14.32
CA ALA A 237 -12.98 -14.27 15.70
C ALA A 237 -11.86 -15.32 15.74
N SER A 238 -10.99 -15.18 16.71
CA SER A 238 -9.88 -16.10 16.99
C SER A 238 -9.84 -16.45 18.46
N THR A 239 -8.89 -17.29 18.86
CA THR A 239 -8.65 -17.62 20.27
C THR A 239 -8.18 -16.44 21.10
N PHE A 240 -7.67 -15.38 20.48
CA PHE A 240 -7.07 -14.22 21.16
C PHE A 240 -7.93 -12.97 21.10
N GLY A 241 -8.85 -12.87 20.15
CA GLY A 241 -9.65 -11.67 19.97
C GLY A 241 -10.71 -11.82 18.89
N ALA A 242 -11.53 -10.78 18.77
CA ALA A 242 -12.50 -10.63 17.70
C ALA A 242 -12.41 -9.24 17.11
N ASN A 243 -12.64 -9.13 15.82
CA ASN A 243 -12.72 -7.88 15.10
C ASN A 243 -13.99 -7.80 14.25
N LEU A 244 -14.51 -6.61 14.16
CA LEU A 244 -15.67 -6.24 13.35
C LEU A 244 -15.27 -5.07 12.47
N LEU A 245 -15.51 -5.20 11.17
CA LEU A 245 -15.39 -4.13 10.20
C LEU A 245 -16.74 -3.93 9.53
N LEU A 246 -17.20 -2.69 9.46
CA LEU A 246 -18.37 -2.29 8.71
C LEU A 246 -18.02 -1.10 7.84
N GLU A 247 -18.37 -1.15 6.57
CA GLU A 247 -18.10 -0.07 5.63
C GLU A 247 -19.23 0.05 4.62
N GLY A 248 -19.39 1.25 4.07
CA GLY A 248 -20.41 1.47 3.05
C GLY A 248 -20.63 2.93 2.70
N PRO A 249 -21.44 3.20 1.67
CA PRO A 249 -21.80 4.54 1.27
C PRO A 249 -22.82 5.15 2.25
N LEU A 250 -22.55 6.38 2.73
CA LEU A 250 -23.54 7.21 3.43
C LEU A 250 -24.38 8.03 2.45
N LEU A 251 -23.72 8.61 1.45
CA LEU A 251 -24.35 9.42 0.42
C LEU A 251 -23.72 9.11 -0.93
N LYS A 252 -24.58 8.89 -1.93
CA LYS A 252 -24.13 8.62 -3.29
C LYS A 252 -24.84 9.60 -4.22
N LYS A 253 -24.12 10.61 -4.68
CA LYS A 253 -24.56 11.56 -5.71
C LYS A 253 -23.65 11.48 -6.93
N LYS A 254 -24.08 12.08 -8.04
CA LYS A 254 -23.37 12.03 -9.31
C LYS A 254 -21.95 12.62 -9.22
N ASP A 255 -21.78 13.70 -8.45
CA ASP A 255 -20.53 14.46 -8.40
C ASP A 255 -19.70 14.22 -7.13
N TYR A 256 -20.29 13.60 -6.10
CA TYR A 256 -19.59 13.26 -4.86
C TYR A 256 -20.20 12.04 -4.16
N SER A 257 -19.37 11.29 -3.47
CA SER A 257 -19.78 10.18 -2.64
C SER A 257 -19.16 10.32 -1.24
N LEU A 258 -19.95 10.07 -0.22
CA LEU A 258 -19.50 9.97 1.15
C LEU A 258 -19.63 8.52 1.58
N SER A 259 -18.54 7.94 2.09
CA SER A 259 -18.50 6.60 2.65
C SER A 259 -18.06 6.64 4.10
N TYR A 260 -18.33 5.57 4.82
CA TYR A 260 -17.87 5.37 6.19
C TYR A 260 -17.15 4.04 6.32
N ILE A 261 -16.24 3.98 7.27
CA ILE A 261 -15.61 2.77 7.76
C ILE A 261 -15.66 2.79 9.28
N LEU A 262 -16.10 1.69 9.86
CA LEU A 262 -16.14 1.48 11.31
C LEU A 262 -15.43 0.17 11.60
N SER A 263 -14.40 0.25 12.45
CA SER A 263 -13.66 -0.91 12.90
C SER A 263 -13.69 -0.99 14.42
N ALA A 264 -13.90 -2.19 14.93
CA ALA A 264 -13.81 -2.49 16.36
C ALA A 264 -13.01 -3.78 16.56
N LYS A 265 -11.95 -3.69 17.35
CA LYS A 265 -11.10 -4.83 17.72
C LYS A 265 -11.15 -5.01 19.23
N ASN A 266 -11.41 -6.21 19.68
CA ASN A 266 -11.41 -6.55 21.10
C ASN A 266 -10.54 -7.78 21.34
N SER A 267 -9.58 -7.64 22.25
CA SER A 267 -8.76 -8.77 22.72
C SER A 267 -9.36 -9.33 24.00
N TYR A 268 -9.52 -10.65 24.06
CA TYR A 268 -9.91 -11.36 25.27
C TYR A 268 -8.81 -12.31 25.75
N LEU A 269 -7.55 -11.96 25.40
CA LEU A 269 -6.37 -12.73 25.75
C LEU A 269 -6.25 -12.96 27.27
N SER A 270 -6.60 -11.96 28.10
CA SER A 270 -6.61 -12.10 29.56
C SER A 270 -7.54 -13.22 30.07
N LYS A 271 -8.63 -13.49 29.36
CA LYS A 271 -9.58 -14.56 29.72
C LYS A 271 -9.16 -15.91 29.16
N THR A 272 -8.66 -15.94 27.93
CA THR A 272 -8.23 -17.19 27.27
C THR A 272 -6.88 -17.64 27.75
N SER A 273 -5.97 -16.74 28.12
CA SER A 273 -4.66 -17.07 28.67
C SER A 273 -4.77 -17.91 29.93
N THR A 274 -5.73 -17.62 30.82
CA THR A 274 -5.98 -18.41 32.03
C THR A 274 -6.25 -19.88 31.70
N SER A 275 -6.97 -20.15 30.62
CA SER A 275 -7.26 -21.54 30.20
C SER A 275 -6.09 -22.20 29.47
N ILE A 276 -5.29 -21.43 28.72
CA ILE A 276 -4.16 -21.93 27.94
C ILE A 276 -2.92 -22.12 28.84
N TYR A 277 -2.61 -21.14 29.68
CA TYR A 277 -1.40 -21.14 30.50
C TYR A 277 -1.55 -21.87 31.84
N SER A 278 -2.78 -22.07 32.35
CA SER A 278 -3.00 -22.92 33.56
C SER A 278 -2.51 -24.35 33.34
N TYR A 279 -2.43 -24.80 32.10
CA TYR A 279 -1.87 -26.10 31.73
C TYR A 279 -0.33 -26.08 31.66
N MET A 280 0.30 -24.94 31.40
CA MET A 280 1.75 -24.82 31.18
C MET A 280 2.51 -24.21 32.37
N ASN A 281 1.91 -23.26 33.10
CA ASN A 281 2.51 -22.58 34.24
C ASN A 281 1.44 -22.07 35.20
N LYS A 282 1.72 -22.17 36.51
CA LYS A 282 0.79 -21.70 37.55
C LYS A 282 0.73 -20.18 37.68
N GLU A 283 1.66 -19.46 37.08
CA GLU A 283 1.71 -17.99 37.07
C GLU A 283 1.40 -17.47 35.67
N LEU A 284 0.44 -16.58 35.57
CA LEU A 284 0.09 -15.92 34.33
C LEU A 284 1.18 -14.88 34.02
N PRO A 285 1.67 -14.79 32.78
CA PRO A 285 2.68 -13.80 32.39
C PRO A 285 2.12 -12.37 32.30
N TYR A 286 0.81 -12.20 32.59
CA TYR A 286 0.12 -10.91 32.53
C TYR A 286 -0.88 -10.79 33.66
N ASP A 287 -0.68 -9.81 34.51
CA ASP A 287 -1.66 -9.25 35.43
C ASP A 287 -2.34 -8.03 34.79
#